data_f83d02a8dbc8eafeb41397ff4d9d4c6e
#
_entry.id   f83d02a8dbc8eafeb41397ff4d9d4c6e
#
_cell.length_a   1.000
_cell.length_b   1.000
_cell.length_c   1.000
_cell.angle_alpha   90.00
_cell.angle_beta   90.00
_cell.angle_gamma   90.00
#
_symmetry.space_group_name_H-M   'P 1'
#
loop_
_entity.id
_entity.type
_entity.pdbx_description
1 polymer ?
#
loop_
_entity_poly.entity_id
_entity_poly.type
_entity_poly.pdbx_seq_one_letter_code
_entity_poly.pdbx_strand_id
1 'polypeptide(L)'
;EILSGLVGSEMCIRDRKKLLQKKFLDDITVKELVEECEVNRQTFYYHFQDIYDLLRWFLEHETSEALRGADCWQDALRAAFRYVQDNHLAIYHVYRSSGRDHLDCHFFSLARAITASTLAESARDLPLPERELDFLADFYMYAIAGMMMGWLSDDMREEPEEIVGRLDRLLEGEFRRAAEKFSAGEPVS
;
A
#
# COMPACT_ATOMS: atom_id res chain seq x y z
N GLU A 1 -13.95 17.92 -19.27
CA GLU A 1 -14.26 18.28 -17.86
C GLU A 1 -13.58 17.32 -16.86
N ILE A 2 -13.47 16.01 -17.14
CA ILE A 2 -12.78 15.02 -16.26
C ILE A 2 -11.24 15.28 -16.21
N LEU A 3 -10.63 15.71 -17.31
CA LEU A 3 -9.20 16.02 -17.40
C LEU A 3 -8.79 17.29 -16.63
N SER A 4 -9.67 18.27 -16.50
CA SER A 4 -9.41 19.48 -15.70
C SER A 4 -9.43 19.21 -14.21
N GLY A 5 -10.21 18.21 -13.75
CA GLY A 5 -10.20 17.72 -12.36
C GLY A 5 -8.93 16.94 -12.00
N LEU A 6 -8.38 16.17 -12.94
CA LEU A 6 -7.14 15.41 -12.77
C LEU A 6 -5.89 16.30 -12.64
N VAL A 7 -5.81 17.38 -13.41
CA VAL A 7 -4.69 18.36 -13.33
C VAL A 7 -4.69 19.09 -11.98
N GLY A 8 -5.88 19.45 -11.46
CA GLY A 8 -6.02 19.98 -10.10
C GLY A 8 -5.67 18.98 -9.01
N SER A 9 -5.92 17.67 -9.22
CA SER A 9 -5.60 16.60 -8.27
C SER A 9 -4.09 16.31 -8.24
N GLU A 10 -3.39 16.26 -9.36
CA GLU A 10 -1.93 16.03 -9.39
C GLU A 10 -1.13 17.18 -8.74
N MET A 11 -1.57 18.42 -8.94
CA MET A 11 -0.97 19.58 -8.27
C MET A 11 -1.19 19.53 -6.76
N CYS A 12 -2.40 19.15 -6.33
CA CYS A 12 -2.73 18.96 -4.91
C CYS A 12 -1.94 17.81 -4.25
N ILE A 13 -1.60 16.75 -4.98
CA ILE A 13 -0.76 15.63 -4.50
C ILE A 13 0.64 16.10 -4.15
N ARG A 14 1.29 16.80 -5.05
CA ARG A 14 2.68 17.28 -4.89
C ARG A 14 2.81 18.24 -3.70
N ASP A 15 1.85 19.15 -3.55
CA ASP A 15 1.89 20.16 -2.51
C ASP A 15 1.55 19.56 -1.15
N ARG A 16 0.67 18.57 -1.07
CA ARG A 16 0.43 17.80 0.16
C ARG A 16 1.65 17.00 0.59
N LYS A 17 2.37 16.37 -0.32
CA LYS A 17 3.62 15.66 -0.01
C LYS A 17 4.63 16.62 0.64
N LYS A 18 4.71 17.87 0.17
CA LYS A 18 5.52 18.93 0.78
C LYS A 18 5.07 19.28 2.22
N LEU A 19 3.75 19.33 2.47
CA LEU A 19 3.23 19.59 3.81
C LEU A 19 3.53 18.42 4.76
N LEU A 20 3.28 17.18 4.35
CA LEU A 20 3.59 15.99 5.13
C LEU A 20 5.10 15.81 5.38
N GLN A 21 5.96 16.34 4.53
CA GLN A 21 7.40 16.37 4.80
C GLN A 21 7.79 17.34 5.91
N LYS A 22 6.94 18.33 6.23
CA LYS A 22 7.25 19.41 7.19
C LYS A 22 6.58 19.22 8.54
N LYS A 23 5.43 18.54 8.62
CA LYS A 23 4.62 18.43 9.84
C LYS A 23 3.72 17.19 9.86
N PHE A 24 3.26 16.84 11.04
CA PHE A 24 2.33 15.74 11.26
C PHE A 24 0.97 16.01 10.58
N LEU A 25 0.29 14.93 10.19
CA LEU A 25 -1.02 15.04 9.55
C LEU A 25 -2.03 15.79 10.41
N ASP A 26 -1.99 15.59 11.74
CA ASP A 26 -2.91 16.23 12.69
C ASP A 26 -2.75 17.76 12.74
N ASP A 27 -1.59 18.28 12.33
CA ASP A 27 -1.28 19.71 12.26
C ASP A 27 -1.62 20.34 10.90
N ILE A 28 -2.09 19.53 9.95
CA ILE A 28 -2.45 19.99 8.60
C ILE A 28 -3.96 20.23 8.55
N THR A 29 -4.36 21.46 8.22
CA THR A 29 -5.76 21.83 8.07
C THR A 29 -6.19 21.87 6.61
N VAL A 30 -7.49 21.61 6.34
CA VAL A 30 -8.07 21.79 5.00
C VAL A 30 -7.87 23.22 4.47
N LYS A 31 -7.89 24.23 5.36
CA LYS A 31 -7.64 25.63 4.98
C LYS A 31 -6.25 25.79 4.37
N GLU A 32 -5.26 25.29 5.04
CA GLU A 32 -3.86 25.34 4.62
C GLU A 32 -3.61 24.55 3.32
N LEU A 33 -4.23 23.36 3.22
CA LEU A 33 -4.17 22.57 2.00
C LEU A 33 -4.70 23.31 0.78
N VAL A 34 -5.88 23.95 0.89
CA VAL A 34 -6.48 24.66 -0.24
C VAL A 34 -5.74 25.95 -0.58
N GLU A 35 -5.13 26.62 0.41
CA GLU A 35 -4.26 27.78 0.21
C GLU A 35 -2.96 27.36 -0.54
N GLU A 36 -2.31 26.28 -0.14
CA GLU A 36 -1.09 25.77 -0.80
C GLU A 36 -1.37 25.27 -2.23
N CYS A 37 -2.53 24.63 -2.44
CA CYS A 37 -2.95 24.13 -3.76
C CYS A 37 -3.60 25.21 -4.66
N GLU A 38 -3.73 26.45 -4.21
CA GLU A 38 -4.41 27.55 -4.91
C GLU A 38 -5.84 27.19 -5.38
N VAL A 39 -6.54 26.34 -4.62
CA VAL A 39 -7.92 25.94 -4.88
C VAL A 39 -8.86 26.50 -3.83
N ASN A 40 -10.16 26.59 -4.14
CA ASN A 40 -11.11 27.01 -3.13
C ASN A 40 -11.58 25.81 -2.27
N ARG A 41 -12.09 26.11 -1.08
CA ARG A 41 -12.56 25.11 -0.12
C ARG A 41 -13.72 24.27 -0.64
N GLN A 42 -14.56 24.82 -1.52
CA GLN A 42 -15.67 24.11 -2.12
C GLN A 42 -15.17 23.05 -3.11
N THR A 43 -14.09 23.33 -3.86
CA THR A 43 -13.44 22.37 -4.74
C THR A 43 -12.88 21.18 -3.95
N PHE A 44 -12.27 21.43 -2.78
CA PHE A 44 -11.81 20.36 -1.91
C PHE A 44 -12.97 19.43 -1.51
N TYR A 45 -14.05 19.98 -0.92
CA TYR A 45 -15.19 19.18 -0.45
C TYR A 45 -16.05 18.58 -1.57
N TYR A 46 -15.88 19.00 -2.81
CA TYR A 46 -16.47 18.33 -3.97
C TYR A 46 -15.80 16.97 -4.24
N HIS A 47 -14.49 16.84 -3.96
CA HIS A 47 -13.70 15.62 -4.22
C HIS A 47 -13.47 14.75 -3.00
N PHE A 48 -13.32 15.34 -1.82
CA PHE A 48 -12.94 14.66 -0.59
C PHE A 48 -13.84 15.07 0.57
N GLN A 49 -14.23 14.08 1.38
CA GLN A 49 -15.04 14.34 2.58
C GLN A 49 -14.22 15.05 3.65
N ASP A 50 -12.98 14.63 3.84
CA ASP A 50 -12.05 15.16 4.83
C ASP A 50 -10.58 14.91 4.42
N ILE A 51 -9.68 15.25 5.32
CA ILE A 51 -8.22 15.07 5.10
C ILE A 51 -7.81 13.59 5.04
N TYR A 52 -8.55 12.69 5.70
CA TYR A 52 -8.24 11.26 5.70
C TYR A 52 -8.69 10.58 4.41
N ASP A 53 -9.81 11.04 3.85
CA ASP A 53 -10.27 10.60 2.53
C ASP A 53 -9.26 10.99 1.43
N LEU A 54 -8.76 12.22 1.50
CA LEU A 54 -7.64 12.65 0.65
C LEU A 54 -6.36 11.86 0.92
N LEU A 55 -6.03 11.50 2.20
CA LEU A 55 -4.85 10.67 2.53
C LEU A 55 -4.95 9.30 1.86
N ARG A 56 -6.10 8.63 1.97
CA ARG A 56 -6.34 7.33 1.38
C ARG A 56 -6.13 7.37 -0.13
N TRP A 57 -6.77 8.31 -0.81
CA TRP A 57 -6.62 8.50 -2.24
C TRP A 57 -5.15 8.79 -2.64
N PHE A 58 -4.45 9.60 -1.86
CA PHE A 58 -3.04 9.92 -2.06
C PHE A 58 -2.15 8.67 -1.96
N LEU A 59 -2.31 7.85 -0.92
CA LEU A 59 -1.54 6.63 -0.73
C LEU A 59 -1.79 5.62 -1.86
N GLU A 60 -3.04 5.44 -2.27
CA GLU A 60 -3.42 4.57 -3.38
C GLU A 60 -2.80 5.04 -4.70
N HIS A 61 -2.87 6.34 -4.99
CA HIS A 61 -2.33 6.91 -6.21
C HIS A 61 -0.79 6.79 -6.28
N GLU A 62 -0.09 7.25 -5.25
CA GLU A 62 1.38 7.22 -5.21
C GLU A 62 1.92 5.78 -5.27
N THR A 63 1.25 4.85 -4.58
CA THR A 63 1.67 3.45 -4.61
C THR A 63 1.41 2.81 -5.97
N SER A 64 0.26 3.11 -6.59
CA SER A 64 -0.05 2.64 -7.94
C SER A 64 1.01 3.10 -8.95
N GLU A 65 1.45 4.36 -8.85
CA GLU A 65 2.53 4.88 -9.68
C GLU A 65 3.88 4.19 -9.38
N ALA A 66 4.21 4.00 -8.11
CA ALA A 66 5.45 3.36 -7.68
C ALA A 66 5.53 1.88 -8.14
N LEU A 67 4.40 1.18 -8.19
CA LEU A 67 4.32 -0.22 -8.62
C LEU A 67 4.16 -0.40 -10.13
N ARG A 68 4.09 0.70 -10.89
CA ARG A 68 3.95 0.64 -12.34
C ARG A 68 5.15 -0.06 -12.97
N GLY A 69 4.88 -1.14 -13.70
CA GLY A 69 5.91 -1.95 -14.35
C GLY A 69 6.52 -3.03 -13.46
N ALA A 70 5.95 -3.30 -12.29
CA ALA A 70 6.32 -4.48 -11.50
C ALA A 70 5.75 -5.73 -12.18
N ASP A 71 6.63 -6.62 -12.64
CA ASP A 71 6.25 -7.84 -13.39
C ASP A 71 6.05 -9.04 -12.46
N CYS A 72 6.52 -8.96 -11.22
CA CYS A 72 6.41 -10.02 -10.22
C CYS A 72 6.22 -9.45 -8.82
N TRP A 73 5.84 -10.31 -7.86
CA TRP A 73 5.62 -9.90 -6.48
C TRP A 73 6.88 -9.33 -5.81
N GLN A 74 8.06 -9.82 -6.18
CA GLN A 74 9.34 -9.31 -5.66
C GLN A 74 9.56 -7.85 -6.06
N ASP A 75 9.28 -7.54 -7.33
CA ASP A 75 9.41 -6.17 -7.84
C ASP A 75 8.37 -5.24 -7.22
N ALA A 76 7.13 -5.72 -7.04
CA ALA A 76 6.08 -4.98 -6.37
C ALA A 76 6.45 -4.66 -4.91
N LEU A 77 6.95 -5.65 -4.15
CA LEU A 77 7.40 -5.42 -2.78
C LEU A 77 8.60 -4.49 -2.71
N ARG A 78 9.58 -4.69 -3.59
CA ARG A 78 10.76 -3.81 -3.67
C ARG A 78 10.37 -2.36 -3.95
N ALA A 79 9.45 -2.14 -4.88
CA ALA A 79 8.93 -0.82 -5.19
C ALA A 79 8.16 -0.21 -4.00
N ALA A 80 7.35 -1.00 -3.29
CA ALA A 80 6.60 -0.55 -2.12
C ALA A 80 7.55 -0.14 -0.96
N PHE A 81 8.53 -0.97 -0.61
CA PHE A 81 9.51 -0.66 0.44
C PHE A 81 10.35 0.58 0.08
N ARG A 82 10.84 0.68 -1.16
CA ARG A 82 11.58 1.86 -1.65
C ARG A 82 10.72 3.12 -1.61
N TYR A 83 9.46 3.04 -2.03
CA TYR A 83 8.55 4.18 -1.94
C TYR A 83 8.43 4.70 -0.51
N VAL A 84 8.27 3.81 0.48
CA VAL A 84 8.21 4.19 1.89
C VAL A 84 9.52 4.82 2.36
N GLN A 85 10.67 4.26 1.98
CA GLN A 85 12.00 4.78 2.32
C GLN A 85 12.25 6.16 1.72
N ASP A 86 11.95 6.34 0.43
CA ASP A 86 12.11 7.60 -0.28
C ASP A 86 11.22 8.72 0.27
N ASN A 87 10.10 8.33 0.89
CA ASN A 87 9.13 9.24 1.48
C ASN A 87 9.08 9.17 3.02
N HIS A 88 10.17 8.71 3.66
CA HIS A 88 10.22 8.37 5.07
C HIS A 88 9.65 9.45 6.00
N LEU A 89 9.95 10.74 5.77
CA LEU A 89 9.44 11.84 6.61
C LEU A 89 7.90 11.97 6.51
N ALA A 90 7.36 11.92 5.30
CA ALA A 90 5.92 12.02 5.09
C ALA A 90 5.19 10.81 5.68
N ILE A 91 5.70 9.59 5.44
CA ILE A 91 5.16 8.35 6.00
C ILE A 91 5.26 8.36 7.54
N TYR A 92 6.40 8.79 8.11
CA TYR A 92 6.58 8.92 9.55
C TYR A 92 5.58 9.89 10.18
N HIS A 93 5.34 11.04 9.54
CA HIS A 93 4.38 12.03 10.04
C HIS A 93 2.92 11.52 9.98
N VAL A 94 2.57 10.68 9.01
CA VAL A 94 1.28 9.97 9.01
C VAL A 94 1.25 8.89 10.08
N TYR A 95 2.29 8.06 10.16
CA TYR A 95 2.40 6.95 11.13
C TYR A 95 2.30 7.39 12.59
N ARG A 96 2.78 8.61 12.90
CA ARG A 96 2.75 9.21 14.25
C ARG A 96 1.55 10.13 14.49
N SER A 97 0.54 10.08 13.65
CA SER A 97 -0.69 10.89 13.70
C SER A 97 -1.94 10.02 13.78
N SER A 98 -3.11 10.65 13.86
CA SER A 98 -4.42 9.99 13.74
C SER A 98 -4.64 9.33 12.36
N GLY A 99 -3.78 9.59 11.38
CA GLY A 99 -3.80 8.95 10.07
C GLY A 99 -3.22 7.54 10.03
N ARG A 100 -2.66 7.03 11.15
CA ARG A 100 -2.00 5.74 11.23
C ARG A 100 -2.87 4.58 10.77
N ASP A 101 -4.12 4.51 11.23
CA ASP A 101 -5.04 3.42 10.86
C ASP A 101 -5.29 3.38 9.35
N HIS A 102 -5.32 4.54 8.68
CA HIS A 102 -5.45 4.61 7.22
C HIS A 102 -4.19 4.12 6.49
N LEU A 103 -3.01 4.41 7.05
CA LEU A 103 -1.73 3.90 6.53
C LEU A 103 -1.65 2.38 6.69
N ASP A 104 -2.00 1.85 7.86
CA ASP A 104 -2.02 0.42 8.15
C ASP A 104 -3.00 -0.30 7.21
N CYS A 105 -4.23 0.20 7.06
CA CYS A 105 -5.22 -0.33 6.11
C CYS A 105 -4.70 -0.32 4.66
N HIS A 106 -3.98 0.73 4.26
CA HIS A 106 -3.38 0.81 2.94
C HIS A 106 -2.32 -0.29 2.73
N PHE A 107 -1.42 -0.51 3.69
CA PHE A 107 -0.41 -1.57 3.61
C PHE A 107 -1.04 -2.97 3.54
N PHE A 108 -2.09 -3.23 4.32
CA PHE A 108 -2.85 -4.48 4.23
C PHE A 108 -3.48 -4.66 2.85
N SER A 109 -4.15 -3.65 2.33
CA SER A 109 -4.80 -3.70 1.01
C SER A 109 -3.78 -3.95 -0.11
N LEU A 110 -2.64 -3.28 -0.06
CA LEU A 110 -1.55 -3.44 -1.02
C LEU A 110 -0.95 -4.85 -0.97
N ALA A 111 -0.60 -5.32 0.23
CA ALA A 111 -0.06 -6.66 0.43
C ALA A 111 -1.05 -7.73 -0.04
N ARG A 112 -2.37 -7.55 0.24
CA ARG A 112 -3.41 -8.46 -0.23
C ARG A 112 -3.51 -8.50 -1.75
N ALA A 113 -3.45 -7.36 -2.42
CA ALA A 113 -3.48 -7.31 -3.88
C ALA A 113 -2.29 -8.07 -4.49
N ILE A 114 -1.09 -7.88 -3.96
CA ILE A 114 0.13 -8.57 -4.41
C ILE A 114 0.00 -10.09 -4.17
N THR A 115 -0.37 -10.51 -2.97
CA THR A 115 -0.45 -11.94 -2.60
C THR A 115 -1.56 -12.66 -3.34
N ALA A 116 -2.74 -12.05 -3.48
CA ALA A 116 -3.87 -12.64 -4.20
C ALA A 116 -3.55 -12.84 -5.69
N SER A 117 -2.93 -11.87 -6.37
CA SER A 117 -2.54 -12.00 -7.76
C SER A 117 -1.47 -13.10 -7.96
N THR A 118 -0.48 -13.16 -7.05
CA THR A 118 0.60 -14.15 -7.08
C THR A 118 0.05 -15.57 -6.87
N LEU A 119 -0.85 -15.74 -5.91
CA LEU A 119 -1.51 -17.02 -5.64
C LEU A 119 -2.41 -17.47 -6.80
N ALA A 120 -3.22 -16.55 -7.36
CA ALA A 120 -4.07 -16.84 -8.51
C ALA A 120 -3.23 -17.31 -9.72
N GLU A 121 -2.09 -16.68 -9.97
CA GLU A 121 -1.15 -17.10 -11.01
C GLU A 121 -0.54 -18.48 -10.70
N SER A 122 -0.07 -18.68 -9.47
CA SER A 122 0.57 -19.92 -9.01
C SER A 122 -0.38 -21.11 -8.98
N ALA A 123 -1.68 -20.87 -8.77
CA ALA A 123 -2.72 -21.88 -8.65
C ALA A 123 -3.58 -22.02 -9.92
N ARG A 124 -3.25 -21.37 -11.03
CA ARG A 124 -4.08 -21.27 -12.25
C ARG A 124 -4.58 -22.63 -12.77
N ASP A 125 -3.78 -23.67 -12.64
CA ASP A 125 -4.06 -25.03 -13.09
C ASP A 125 -4.52 -25.98 -11.97
N LEU A 126 -4.72 -25.47 -10.75
CA LEU A 126 -5.16 -26.24 -9.60
C LEU A 126 -6.65 -26.07 -9.34
N PRO A 127 -7.37 -27.13 -8.93
CA PRO A 127 -8.77 -27.03 -8.51
C PRO A 127 -8.86 -26.46 -7.09
N LEU A 128 -8.33 -25.26 -6.87
CA LEU A 128 -8.33 -24.59 -5.59
C LEU A 128 -9.64 -23.82 -5.41
N PRO A 129 -10.44 -24.10 -4.35
CA PRO A 129 -11.64 -23.33 -4.05
C PRO A 129 -11.31 -21.87 -3.72
N GLU A 130 -12.16 -20.94 -4.14
CA GLU A 130 -11.98 -19.49 -3.90
C GLU A 130 -11.77 -19.16 -2.42
N ARG A 131 -12.52 -19.81 -1.53
CA ARG A 131 -12.37 -19.67 -0.08
C ARG A 131 -10.95 -19.97 0.40
N GLU A 132 -10.33 -21.00 -0.14
CA GLU A 132 -8.96 -21.40 0.25
C GLU A 132 -7.93 -20.45 -0.36
N LEU A 133 -8.18 -19.98 -1.57
CA LEU A 133 -7.36 -18.94 -2.20
C LEU A 133 -7.38 -17.64 -1.36
N ASP A 134 -8.55 -17.20 -0.91
CA ASP A 134 -8.71 -16.03 -0.05
C ASP A 134 -8.00 -16.21 1.29
N PHE A 135 -8.14 -17.38 1.93
CA PHE A 135 -7.45 -17.69 3.18
C PHE A 135 -5.91 -17.60 3.03
N LEU A 136 -5.36 -18.18 1.97
CA LEU A 136 -3.93 -18.12 1.69
C LEU A 136 -3.48 -16.68 1.40
N ALA A 137 -4.26 -15.93 0.61
CA ALA A 137 -3.97 -14.54 0.31
C ALA A 137 -3.92 -13.69 1.59
N ASP A 138 -4.88 -13.88 2.49
CA ASP A 138 -4.95 -13.18 3.78
C ASP A 138 -3.78 -13.58 4.70
N PHE A 139 -3.40 -14.85 4.75
CA PHE A 139 -2.26 -15.31 5.54
C PHE A 139 -0.95 -14.60 5.11
N TYR A 140 -0.64 -14.62 3.82
CA TYR A 140 0.56 -13.96 3.30
C TYR A 140 0.47 -12.44 3.38
N MET A 141 -0.72 -11.86 3.21
CA MET A 141 -0.98 -10.42 3.44
C MET A 141 -0.56 -10.00 4.84
N TYR A 142 -1.02 -10.72 5.88
CA TYR A 142 -0.66 -10.39 7.27
C TYR A 142 0.83 -10.51 7.53
N ALA A 143 1.49 -11.50 6.95
CA ALA A 143 2.93 -11.66 7.09
C ALA A 143 3.69 -10.48 6.44
N ILE A 144 3.37 -10.15 5.20
CA ILE A 144 4.06 -9.10 4.42
C ILE A 144 3.76 -7.71 4.99
N ALA A 145 2.48 -7.39 5.25
CA ALA A 145 2.10 -6.10 5.84
C ALA A 145 2.70 -5.93 7.25
N GLY A 146 2.69 -7.00 8.06
CA GLY A 146 3.33 -7.00 9.38
C GLY A 146 4.83 -6.72 9.32
N MET A 147 5.53 -7.24 8.31
CA MET A 147 6.96 -6.96 8.10
C MET A 147 7.18 -5.50 7.69
N MET A 148 6.35 -4.93 6.82
CA MET A 148 6.41 -3.51 6.45
C MET A 148 6.21 -2.62 7.67
N MET A 149 5.17 -2.88 8.48
CA MET A 149 4.89 -2.12 9.69
C MET A 149 5.98 -2.27 10.76
N GLY A 150 6.53 -3.47 10.92
CA GLY A 150 7.66 -3.72 11.81
C GLY A 150 8.90 -2.96 11.39
N TRP A 151 9.23 -2.99 10.11
CA TRP A 151 10.35 -2.25 9.53
C TRP A 151 10.19 -0.72 9.69
N LEU A 152 8.99 -0.20 9.44
CA LEU A 152 8.67 1.22 9.69
C LEU A 152 8.79 1.59 11.17
N SER A 153 8.32 0.72 12.07
CA SER A 153 8.41 0.90 13.52
C SER A 153 9.87 0.88 14.04
N ASP A 154 10.77 0.18 13.35
CA ASP A 154 12.21 0.09 13.65
C ASP A 154 13.06 1.13 12.87
N ASP A 155 12.43 2.26 12.52
CA ASP A 155 13.06 3.39 11.83
C ASP A 155 13.72 3.01 10.48
N MET A 156 13.18 2.00 9.79
CA MET A 156 13.63 1.58 8.44
C MET A 156 15.13 1.27 8.36
N ARG A 157 15.70 0.66 9.41
CA ARG A 157 17.16 0.44 9.54
C ARG A 157 17.74 -0.51 8.53
N GLU A 158 16.93 -1.43 8.03
CA GLU A 158 17.36 -2.43 7.07
C GLU A 158 17.04 -1.98 5.65
N GLU A 159 17.92 -2.31 4.70
CA GLU A 159 17.69 -1.96 3.29
C GLU A 159 16.56 -2.79 2.68
N PRO A 160 15.67 -2.18 1.87
CA PRO A 160 14.57 -2.87 1.21
C PRO A 160 15.00 -4.14 0.45
N GLU A 161 16.14 -4.09 -0.21
CA GLU A 161 16.69 -5.21 -0.99
C GLU A 161 17.02 -6.42 -0.12
N GLU A 162 17.49 -6.21 1.11
CA GLU A 162 17.82 -7.29 2.04
C GLU A 162 16.54 -7.96 2.55
N ILE A 163 15.50 -7.16 2.87
CA ILE A 163 14.20 -7.66 3.30
C ILE A 163 13.57 -8.49 2.18
N VAL A 164 13.47 -7.92 0.97
CA VAL A 164 12.85 -8.61 -0.17
C VAL A 164 13.66 -9.83 -0.58
N GLY A 165 15.00 -9.78 -0.52
CA GLY A 165 15.85 -10.93 -0.81
C GLY A 165 15.69 -12.09 0.19
N ARG A 166 15.36 -11.81 1.47
CA ARG A 166 15.01 -12.86 2.44
C ARG A 166 13.63 -13.43 2.20
N LEU A 167 12.66 -12.57 1.88
CA LEU A 167 11.31 -13.00 1.51
C LEU A 167 11.34 -13.88 0.26
N ASP A 168 12.11 -13.50 -0.75
CA ASP A 168 12.27 -14.28 -1.97
C ASP A 168 12.76 -15.70 -1.68
N ARG A 169 13.84 -15.83 -0.90
CA ARG A 169 14.35 -17.16 -0.50
C ARG A 169 13.36 -17.96 0.36
N LEU A 170 12.62 -17.29 1.24
CA LEU A 170 11.62 -17.94 2.10
C LEU A 170 10.41 -18.41 1.30
N LEU A 171 9.96 -17.61 0.35
CA LEU A 171 8.71 -17.83 -0.39
C LEU A 171 8.92 -18.51 -1.74
N GLU A 172 10.16 -18.90 -2.09
CA GLU A 172 10.47 -19.58 -3.33
C GLU A 172 9.69 -20.89 -3.46
N GLY A 173 8.73 -20.91 -4.41
CA GLY A 173 7.83 -22.03 -4.62
C GLY A 173 6.75 -22.25 -3.56
N GLU A 174 6.73 -21.47 -2.46
CA GLU A 174 5.79 -21.69 -1.34
C GLU A 174 4.34 -21.35 -1.70
N PHE A 175 4.11 -20.32 -2.51
CA PHE A 175 2.76 -20.02 -3.00
C PHE A 175 2.15 -21.20 -3.74
N ARG A 176 2.91 -21.83 -4.63
CA ARG A 176 2.50 -23.04 -5.35
C ARG A 176 2.27 -24.23 -4.42
N ARG A 177 3.23 -24.51 -3.52
CA ARG A 177 3.13 -25.62 -2.56
C ARG A 177 1.94 -25.45 -1.62
N ALA A 178 1.68 -24.23 -1.15
CA ALA A 178 0.52 -23.95 -0.31
C ALA A 178 -0.78 -24.22 -1.09
N ALA A 179 -0.90 -23.72 -2.31
CA ALA A 179 -2.06 -23.97 -3.16
C ALA A 179 -2.28 -25.49 -3.43
N GLU A 180 -1.23 -26.25 -3.67
CA GLU A 180 -1.30 -27.71 -3.86
C GLU A 180 -1.83 -28.44 -2.63
N LYS A 181 -1.38 -28.07 -1.42
CA LYS A 181 -1.86 -28.65 -0.15
C LYS A 181 -3.37 -28.44 0.05
N PHE A 182 -3.86 -27.25 -0.29
CA PHE A 182 -5.27 -26.90 -0.13
C PHE A 182 -6.15 -27.42 -1.28
N SER A 183 -5.57 -27.67 -2.46
CA SER A 183 -6.26 -28.33 -3.58
C SER A 183 -6.47 -29.84 -3.35
N ALA A 184 -5.54 -30.49 -2.65
CA ALA A 184 -5.57 -31.93 -2.37
C ALA A 184 -6.30 -32.29 -1.08
N GLY A 185 -6.69 -31.29 -0.27
CA GLY A 185 -7.35 -31.49 1.02
C GLY A 185 -8.81 -31.90 0.87
N GLU A 186 -9.20 -32.97 1.55
CA GLU A 186 -10.61 -33.30 1.76
C GLU A 186 -11.29 -32.15 2.56
N PRO A 187 -12.58 -31.88 2.32
CA PRO A 187 -13.29 -30.87 3.10
C PRO A 187 -13.21 -31.25 4.57
N VAL A 188 -12.72 -30.31 5.38
CA VAL A 188 -12.78 -30.43 6.84
C VAL A 188 -14.24 -30.52 7.22
N SER A 189 -14.64 -31.70 7.69
CA SER A 189 -15.99 -32.05 8.11
C SER A 189 -16.44 -31.25 9.34
#